data_66f1aad7d93b7a298d96c93cd39c6f86
#
_entry.id   66f1aad7d93b7a298d96c93cd39c6f86
#
_cell.length_a   1.000
_cell.length_b   1.000
_cell.length_c   1.000
_cell.angle_alpha   90.00
_cell.angle_beta   90.00
_cell.angle_gamma   90.00
#
_symmetry.space_group_name_H-M   'P 1'
#
loop_
_entity.id
_entity.type
_entity.pdbx_description
1 polymer ?
#
loop_
_entity_poly.entity_id
_entity_poly.type
_entity_poly.pdbx_seq_one_letter_code
_entity_poly.pdbx_strand_id
1 'polypeptide(L)'
;GMGYALMERTVRMEAGQRLESVAVQDGADLPIGLEALEQFLELTASNATVEGAGGSVANTLRALAALGLSVGLIGKVGQDALGEAVYNSLRQAGVSPILYGSPARTGHRFNLLLEEGGRARITFLGASATLNSGDLNPRDFAGFDIFHLEGSSVANHALFSRALAIARDAQALISMDLGILRIIDAHREFLHCELPGRVD
;
A
#
# COMPACT_ATOMS: atom_id res chain seq x y z
N GLY A 1 -2.92 -9.24 -6.94
CA GLY A 1 -2.97 -7.77 -7.12
C GLY A 1 -1.64 -7.11 -6.80
N MET A 2 -1.47 -5.86 -7.19
CA MET A 2 -0.25 -5.07 -6.96
C MET A 2 -0.59 -3.75 -6.27
N GLY A 3 0.14 -3.44 -5.19
CA GLY A 3 -0.04 -2.22 -4.42
C GLY A 3 0.98 -2.06 -3.31
N TYR A 4 0.79 -1.05 -2.47
CA TYR A 4 1.67 -0.81 -1.33
C TYR A 4 1.57 -1.93 -0.30
N ALA A 5 2.73 -2.46 0.11
CA ALA A 5 2.88 -3.42 1.20
C ALA A 5 3.44 -2.67 2.42
N LEU A 6 2.59 -2.37 3.38
CA LEU A 6 2.87 -1.50 4.52
C LEU A 6 2.53 -2.23 5.83
N MET A 7 3.18 -1.84 6.93
CA MET A 7 2.64 -2.12 8.25
C MET A 7 1.61 -1.05 8.59
N GLU A 8 0.35 -1.46 8.76
CA GLU A 8 -0.69 -0.58 9.28
C GLU A 8 -0.81 -0.70 10.79
N ARG A 9 -0.93 0.46 11.45
CA ARG A 9 -1.16 0.58 12.88
C ARG A 9 -2.36 1.47 13.14
N THR A 10 -3.31 1.00 13.93
CA THR A 10 -4.37 1.87 14.45
C THR A 10 -3.96 2.36 15.82
N VAL A 11 -3.85 3.66 15.98
CA VAL A 11 -3.36 4.34 17.18
C VAL A 11 -4.44 5.26 17.71
N ARG A 12 -4.81 5.11 18.98
CA ARG A 12 -5.63 6.09 19.69
C ARG A 12 -4.72 7.19 20.22
N MET A 13 -4.94 8.42 19.74
CA MET A 13 -4.18 9.58 20.21
C MET A 13 -4.67 10.00 21.61
N GLU A 14 -3.73 10.33 22.48
CA GLU A 14 -4.00 10.84 23.82
C GLU A 14 -4.04 12.36 23.83
N ALA A 15 -4.69 12.94 24.87
CA ALA A 15 -4.82 14.39 25.03
C ALA A 15 -3.44 15.09 24.97
N GLY A 16 -3.34 16.06 24.11
CA GLY A 16 -2.12 16.85 23.95
C GLY A 16 -1.02 16.22 23.11
N GLN A 17 -1.16 14.97 22.67
CA GLN A 17 -0.22 14.38 21.70
C GLN A 17 -0.34 15.10 20.35
N ARG A 18 0.70 15.79 19.94
CA ARG A 18 0.78 16.51 18.66
C ARG A 18 2.14 16.26 18.02
N LEU A 19 2.14 16.07 16.71
CA LEU A 19 3.36 16.19 15.92
C LEU A 19 3.55 17.65 15.56
N GLU A 20 4.64 18.26 16.01
CA GLU A 20 4.97 19.66 15.68
C GLU A 20 5.16 19.85 14.16
N SER A 21 5.67 18.80 13.48
CA SER A 21 5.96 18.80 12.05
C SER A 21 4.75 18.48 11.16
N VAL A 22 3.62 18.01 11.73
CA VAL A 22 2.47 17.54 10.95
C VAL A 22 1.16 17.98 11.60
N ALA A 23 0.44 18.88 10.96
CA ALA A 23 -0.89 19.30 11.41
C ALA A 23 -1.90 18.19 11.13
N VAL A 24 -2.18 17.37 12.14
CA VAL A 24 -3.16 16.30 12.04
C VAL A 24 -4.55 16.86 12.33
N GLN A 25 -5.44 16.82 11.34
CA GLN A 25 -6.82 17.23 11.43
C GLN A 25 -7.75 16.06 11.06
N ASP A 26 -9.00 16.14 11.45
CA ASP A 26 -10.00 15.15 11.05
C ASP A 26 -10.09 15.04 9.52
N GLY A 27 -10.14 13.82 9.02
CA GLY A 27 -10.17 13.51 7.59
C GLY A 27 -8.81 13.64 6.86
N ALA A 28 -7.73 14.05 7.55
CA ALA A 28 -6.43 14.19 6.93
C ALA A 28 -5.85 12.84 6.46
N ASP A 29 -5.21 12.85 5.28
CA ASP A 29 -4.38 11.73 4.76
C ASP A 29 -3.04 12.33 4.30
N LEU A 30 -2.03 12.21 5.14
CA LEU A 30 -0.78 12.95 5.05
C LEU A 30 0.39 12.02 4.77
N PRO A 31 1.13 12.24 3.67
CA PRO A 31 2.43 11.61 3.50
C PRO A 31 3.46 12.26 4.43
N ILE A 32 4.32 11.45 5.03
CA ILE A 32 5.40 11.91 5.90
C ILE A 32 6.76 11.38 5.45
N GLY A 33 7.83 12.12 5.79
CA GLY A 33 9.21 11.70 5.62
C GLY A 33 9.72 10.84 6.78
N LEU A 34 10.97 10.40 6.67
CA LEU A 34 11.61 9.53 7.67
C LEU A 34 11.72 10.19 9.05
N GLU A 35 12.10 11.45 9.10
CA GLU A 35 12.25 12.20 10.36
C GLU A 35 10.92 12.29 11.12
N ALA A 36 9.83 12.65 10.42
CA ALA A 36 8.49 12.70 11.00
C ALA A 36 8.00 11.29 11.43
N LEU A 37 8.38 10.23 10.71
CA LEU A 37 8.10 8.86 11.11
C LEU A 37 8.76 8.54 12.45
N GLU A 38 10.04 8.87 12.63
CA GLU A 38 10.77 8.59 13.87
C GLU A 38 10.16 9.33 15.05
N GLN A 39 9.88 10.63 14.91
CA GLN A 39 9.17 11.41 15.92
C GLN A 39 7.80 10.81 16.27
N PHE A 40 7.06 10.33 15.26
CA PHE A 40 5.74 9.75 15.48
C PHE A 40 5.81 8.39 16.19
N LEU A 41 6.78 7.56 15.87
CA LEU A 41 7.00 6.28 16.54
C LEU A 41 7.35 6.48 18.02
N GLU A 42 8.19 7.47 18.33
CA GLU A 42 8.52 7.83 19.72
C GLU A 42 7.29 8.37 20.46
N LEU A 43 6.54 9.29 19.84
CA LEU A 43 5.35 9.90 20.41
C LEU A 43 4.27 8.85 20.78
N THR A 44 4.16 7.80 19.98
CA THR A 44 3.10 6.79 20.10
C THR A 44 3.58 5.47 20.69
N ALA A 45 4.80 5.41 21.20
CA ALA A 45 5.40 4.17 21.69
C ALA A 45 4.62 3.50 22.85
N SER A 46 3.95 4.31 23.69
CA SER A 46 3.12 3.85 24.81
C SER A 46 1.65 3.61 24.46
N ASN A 47 1.20 4.04 23.26
CA ASN A 47 -0.20 3.94 22.90
C ASN A 47 -0.59 2.50 22.57
N ALA A 48 -1.82 2.12 22.93
CA ALA A 48 -2.38 0.85 22.49
C ALA A 48 -2.53 0.84 20.95
N THR A 49 -2.01 -0.19 20.32
CA THR A 49 -2.02 -0.33 18.85
C THR A 49 -2.56 -1.69 18.42
N VAL A 50 -3.25 -1.69 17.27
CA VAL A 50 -3.56 -2.90 16.51
C VAL A 50 -2.75 -2.84 15.21
N GLU A 51 -1.98 -3.87 14.95
CA GLU A 51 -1.04 -3.91 13.83
C GLU A 51 -1.36 -5.05 12.86
N GLY A 52 -1.04 -4.83 11.59
CA GLY A 52 -1.12 -5.86 10.56
C GLY A 52 -0.63 -5.36 9.21
N ALA A 53 -0.38 -6.29 8.30
CA ALA A 53 -0.10 -5.91 6.92
C ALA A 53 -1.29 -5.15 6.33
N GLY A 54 -1.02 -4.06 5.64
CA GLY A 54 -2.03 -3.19 5.07
C GLY A 54 -1.62 -2.56 3.74
N GLY A 55 -2.42 -1.61 3.31
CA GLY A 55 -2.46 -1.06 1.97
C GLY A 55 -3.82 -1.36 1.33
N SER A 56 -4.26 -0.56 0.37
CA SER A 56 -5.58 -0.71 -0.26
C SER A 56 -5.77 -2.12 -0.83
N VAL A 57 -4.86 -2.54 -1.71
CA VAL A 57 -4.88 -3.88 -2.31
C VAL A 57 -4.68 -4.98 -1.27
N ALA A 58 -3.76 -4.81 -0.31
CA ALA A 58 -3.54 -5.80 0.73
C ALA A 58 -4.83 -6.08 1.53
N ASN A 59 -5.57 -5.04 1.90
CA ASN A 59 -6.84 -5.17 2.62
C ASN A 59 -7.93 -5.85 1.77
N THR A 60 -8.00 -5.52 0.48
CA THR A 60 -8.90 -6.18 -0.48
C THR A 60 -8.59 -7.67 -0.58
N LEU A 61 -7.31 -8.03 -0.76
CA LEU A 61 -6.88 -9.42 -0.90
C LEU A 61 -7.10 -10.22 0.39
N ARG A 62 -6.88 -9.62 1.56
CA ARG A 62 -7.21 -10.28 2.85
C ARG A 62 -8.70 -10.59 2.98
N ALA A 63 -9.56 -9.67 2.54
CA ALA A 63 -11.00 -9.92 2.53
C ALA A 63 -11.37 -11.05 1.56
N LEU A 64 -10.79 -11.08 0.35
CA LEU A 64 -11.00 -12.13 -0.63
C LEU A 64 -10.45 -13.49 -0.14
N ALA A 65 -9.29 -13.52 0.52
CA ALA A 65 -8.76 -14.74 1.15
C ALA A 65 -9.71 -15.30 2.21
N ALA A 66 -10.28 -14.42 3.05
CA ALA A 66 -11.27 -14.82 4.05
C ALA A 66 -12.56 -15.40 3.44
N LEU A 67 -12.86 -15.04 2.18
CA LEU A 67 -13.95 -15.64 1.40
C LEU A 67 -13.54 -16.94 0.67
N GLY A 68 -12.31 -17.42 0.89
CA GLY A 68 -11.82 -18.69 0.33
C GLY A 68 -11.17 -18.58 -1.05
N LEU A 69 -10.91 -17.37 -1.55
CA LEU A 69 -10.24 -17.17 -2.85
C LEU A 69 -8.72 -17.31 -2.72
N SER A 70 -8.07 -17.83 -3.77
CA SER A 70 -6.62 -17.87 -3.89
C SER A 70 -6.11 -16.50 -4.35
N VAL A 71 -5.33 -15.83 -3.53
CA VAL A 71 -4.91 -14.45 -3.75
C VAL A 71 -3.42 -14.25 -3.50
N GLY A 72 -2.81 -13.31 -4.23
CA GLY A 72 -1.40 -12.94 -4.06
C GLY A 72 -1.19 -11.42 -4.14
N LEU A 73 -0.29 -10.89 -3.30
CA LEU A 73 0.10 -9.48 -3.29
C LEU A 73 1.51 -9.30 -3.85
N ILE A 74 1.62 -8.57 -4.94
CA ILE A 74 2.89 -8.04 -5.46
C ILE A 74 3.14 -6.68 -4.81
N GLY A 75 4.30 -6.53 -4.16
CA GLY A 75 4.69 -5.30 -3.48
C GLY A 75 6.18 -5.25 -3.18
N LYS A 76 6.61 -4.25 -2.41
CA LYS A 76 8.00 -4.10 -2.01
C LYS A 76 8.10 -3.67 -0.55
N VAL A 77 9.00 -4.32 0.20
CA VAL A 77 9.23 -4.08 1.63
C VAL A 77 10.72 -3.90 1.89
N GLY A 78 11.06 -3.33 3.02
CA GLY A 78 12.45 -3.25 3.48
C GLY A 78 13.01 -4.63 3.83
N GLN A 79 14.32 -4.76 3.73
CA GLN A 79 15.07 -5.90 4.25
C GLN A 79 15.29 -5.71 5.77
N ASP A 80 14.19 -5.54 6.51
CA ASP A 80 14.15 -5.26 7.93
C ASP A 80 13.10 -6.14 8.64
N ALA A 81 13.13 -6.16 9.97
CA ALA A 81 12.21 -6.97 10.78
C ALA A 81 10.73 -6.62 10.52
N LEU A 82 10.45 -5.37 10.14
CA LEU A 82 9.09 -4.96 9.81
C LEU A 82 8.62 -5.54 8.47
N GLY A 83 9.53 -5.65 7.48
CA GLY A 83 9.25 -6.33 6.21
C GLY A 83 8.91 -7.80 6.41
N GLU A 84 9.63 -8.49 7.30
CA GLU A 84 9.31 -9.86 7.71
C GLU A 84 7.94 -9.93 8.41
N ALA A 85 7.62 -8.97 9.28
CA ALA A 85 6.33 -8.92 9.95
C ALA A 85 5.18 -8.70 8.95
N VAL A 86 5.34 -7.84 7.94
CA VAL A 86 4.37 -7.66 6.85
C VAL A 86 4.18 -8.97 6.08
N TYR A 87 5.27 -9.64 5.70
CA TYR A 87 5.23 -10.91 4.99
C TYR A 87 4.45 -11.98 5.79
N ASN A 88 4.77 -12.12 7.08
CA ASN A 88 4.13 -13.09 7.95
C ASN A 88 2.64 -12.78 8.18
N SER A 89 2.29 -11.50 8.35
CA SER A 89 0.90 -11.05 8.51
C SER A 89 0.05 -11.37 7.28
N LEU A 90 0.58 -11.16 6.06
CA LEU A 90 -0.10 -11.54 4.82
C LEU A 90 -0.34 -13.04 4.75
N ARG A 91 0.69 -13.85 5.04
CA ARG A 91 0.57 -15.32 5.04
C ARG A 91 -0.47 -15.82 6.04
N GLN A 92 -0.47 -15.27 7.24
CA GLN A 92 -1.46 -15.63 8.27
C GLN A 92 -2.89 -15.30 7.85
N ALA A 93 -3.05 -14.24 7.03
CA ALA A 93 -4.33 -13.85 6.46
C ALA A 93 -4.72 -14.65 5.20
N GLY A 94 -3.93 -15.66 4.77
CA GLY A 94 -4.19 -16.46 3.59
C GLY A 94 -3.81 -15.80 2.27
N VAL A 95 -3.05 -14.69 2.30
CA VAL A 95 -2.55 -14.01 1.09
C VAL A 95 -1.15 -14.51 0.78
N SER A 96 -0.88 -14.92 -0.45
CA SER A 96 0.46 -15.27 -0.93
C SER A 96 1.30 -14.00 -1.13
N PRO A 97 2.35 -13.74 -0.31
CA PRO A 97 3.16 -12.53 -0.47
C PRO A 97 4.21 -12.73 -1.55
N ILE A 98 4.16 -11.89 -2.59
CA ILE A 98 5.15 -11.77 -3.67
C ILE A 98 5.85 -10.43 -3.44
N LEU A 99 6.74 -10.39 -2.45
CA LEU A 99 7.37 -9.16 -1.98
C LEU A 99 8.83 -9.08 -2.38
N TYR A 100 9.18 -8.01 -3.08
CA TYR A 100 10.56 -7.67 -3.41
C TYR A 100 11.24 -6.97 -2.23
N GLY A 101 12.52 -7.21 -2.02
CA GLY A 101 13.31 -6.55 -0.98
C GLY A 101 13.88 -5.20 -1.43
N SER A 102 14.00 -4.27 -0.50
CA SER A 102 14.63 -2.96 -0.70
C SER A 102 15.58 -2.64 0.46
N PRO A 103 16.69 -1.90 0.24
CA PRO A 103 17.50 -1.36 1.33
C PRO A 103 16.80 -0.23 2.10
N ALA A 104 15.74 0.37 1.53
CA ALA A 104 14.90 1.35 2.23
C ALA A 104 14.07 0.67 3.31
N ARG A 105 13.74 1.41 4.38
CA ARG A 105 12.87 0.90 5.47
C ARG A 105 11.48 0.55 4.96
N THR A 106 10.88 -0.46 5.53
CA THR A 106 9.49 -0.85 5.27
C THR A 106 8.53 0.30 5.58
N GLY A 107 7.52 0.45 4.75
CA GLY A 107 6.52 1.50 4.89
C GLY A 107 5.62 1.33 6.11
N HIS A 108 5.15 2.44 6.65
CA HIS A 108 4.20 2.51 7.76
C HIS A 108 2.96 3.31 7.37
N ARG A 109 1.80 2.86 7.83
CA ARG A 109 0.56 3.65 7.82
C ARG A 109 -0.05 3.67 9.21
N PHE A 110 -0.33 4.86 9.72
CA PHE A 110 -1.00 5.04 10.98
C PHE A 110 -2.44 5.52 10.73
N ASN A 111 -3.40 4.75 11.20
CA ASN A 111 -4.79 5.13 11.26
C ASN A 111 -5.02 5.72 12.66
N LEU A 112 -5.19 7.02 12.74
CA LEU A 112 -5.30 7.74 13.99
C LEU A 112 -6.76 7.87 14.40
N LEU A 113 -7.06 7.53 15.65
CA LEU A 113 -8.32 7.82 16.30
C LEU A 113 -8.11 9.03 17.19
N LEU A 114 -8.69 10.17 16.81
CA LEU A 114 -8.57 11.44 17.52
C LEU A 114 -9.55 11.53 18.69
N GLU A 115 -9.27 12.37 19.68
CA GLU A 115 -10.05 12.48 20.93
C GLU A 115 -11.55 12.74 20.70
N GLU A 116 -11.89 13.60 19.76
CA GLU A 116 -13.30 13.98 19.48
C GLU A 116 -14.02 13.01 18.52
N GLY A 117 -13.46 11.79 18.34
CA GLY A 117 -14.02 10.79 17.44
C GLY A 117 -13.62 10.99 15.97
N GLY A 118 -12.79 11.99 15.66
CA GLY A 118 -12.20 12.21 14.36
C GLY A 118 -11.21 11.13 13.97
N ARG A 119 -10.88 11.05 12.69
CA ARG A 119 -9.90 10.08 12.14
C ARG A 119 -8.95 10.78 11.18
N ALA A 120 -7.69 10.40 11.25
CA ALA A 120 -6.68 10.84 10.30
C ALA A 120 -5.78 9.68 9.89
N ARG A 121 -5.07 9.85 8.79
CA ARG A 121 -4.05 8.92 8.31
C ARG A 121 -2.73 9.63 8.12
N ILE A 122 -1.68 8.93 8.52
CA ILE A 122 -0.30 9.35 8.23
C ILE A 122 0.39 8.18 7.55
N THR A 123 1.07 8.43 6.42
CA THR A 123 1.70 7.35 5.66
C THR A 123 3.16 7.71 5.33
N PHE A 124 4.06 6.85 5.77
CA PHE A 124 5.44 6.76 5.27
C PHE A 124 5.52 5.59 4.30
N LEU A 125 5.72 5.86 3.02
CA LEU A 125 5.72 4.81 2.00
C LEU A 125 6.98 3.94 2.03
N GLY A 126 8.13 4.49 2.40
CA GLY A 126 9.39 3.74 2.51
C GLY A 126 9.70 2.89 1.28
N ALA A 127 10.03 1.64 1.52
CA ALA A 127 10.37 0.66 0.49
C ALA A 127 9.27 0.48 -0.56
N SER A 128 7.99 0.60 -0.19
CA SER A 128 6.88 0.43 -1.14
C SER A 128 6.90 1.46 -2.28
N ALA A 129 7.39 2.68 -2.03
CA ALA A 129 7.56 3.69 -3.08
C ALA A 129 8.70 3.39 -4.06
N THR A 130 9.57 2.43 -3.75
CA THR A 130 10.73 2.07 -4.59
C THR A 130 10.44 0.92 -5.55
N LEU A 131 9.21 0.37 -5.56
CA LEU A 131 8.82 -0.63 -6.55
C LEU A 131 8.88 -0.01 -7.95
N ASN A 132 9.53 -0.70 -8.88
CA ASN A 132 9.72 -0.19 -10.24
C ASN A 132 9.50 -1.29 -11.29
N SER A 133 9.46 -0.90 -12.56
CA SER A 133 9.18 -1.82 -13.68
C SER A 133 10.22 -2.94 -13.82
N GLY A 134 11.46 -2.71 -13.40
CA GLY A 134 12.54 -3.70 -13.45
C GLY A 134 12.44 -4.79 -12.37
N ASP A 135 11.70 -4.52 -11.30
CA ASP A 135 11.45 -5.53 -10.25
C ASP A 135 10.46 -6.61 -10.73
N LEU A 136 9.51 -6.26 -11.64
CA LEU A 136 8.41 -7.15 -12.01
C LEU A 136 8.86 -8.37 -12.82
N ASN A 137 8.61 -9.55 -12.28
CA ASN A 137 8.85 -10.80 -12.99
C ASN A 137 7.51 -11.33 -13.56
N PRO A 138 7.42 -11.64 -14.87
CA PRO A 138 6.19 -12.19 -15.47
C PRO A 138 5.67 -13.46 -14.79
N ARG A 139 6.54 -14.26 -14.16
CA ARG A 139 6.14 -15.47 -13.42
C ARG A 139 5.25 -15.16 -12.22
N ASP A 140 5.36 -13.96 -11.65
CA ASP A 140 4.60 -13.54 -10.47
C ASP A 140 3.14 -13.21 -10.80
N PHE A 141 2.81 -13.13 -12.10
CA PHE A 141 1.45 -12.91 -12.62
C PHE A 141 0.79 -14.20 -13.11
N ALA A 142 1.58 -15.26 -13.31
CA ALA A 142 1.07 -16.50 -13.89
C ALA A 142 0.11 -17.24 -12.95
N GLY A 143 -0.98 -17.79 -13.52
CA GLY A 143 -1.94 -18.62 -12.79
C GLY A 143 -2.98 -17.83 -11.99
N PHE A 144 -3.09 -16.52 -12.20
CA PHE A 144 -4.16 -15.69 -11.65
C PHE A 144 -5.13 -15.28 -12.75
N ASP A 145 -6.44 -15.42 -12.49
CA ASP A 145 -7.50 -15.06 -13.41
C ASP A 145 -7.74 -13.54 -13.47
N ILE A 146 -7.50 -12.85 -12.35
CA ILE A 146 -7.72 -11.40 -12.20
C ILE A 146 -6.47 -10.76 -11.64
N PHE A 147 -6.02 -9.69 -12.26
CA PHE A 147 -5.00 -8.79 -11.75
C PHE A 147 -5.62 -7.47 -11.30
N HIS A 148 -5.55 -7.18 -9.99
CA HIS A 148 -6.05 -5.92 -9.43
C HIS A 148 -4.89 -4.95 -9.16
N LEU A 149 -5.01 -3.72 -9.69
CA LEU A 149 -3.98 -2.68 -9.61
C LEU A 149 -4.45 -1.50 -8.76
N GLU A 150 -3.62 -1.07 -7.80
CA GLU A 150 -3.87 0.14 -7.03
C GLU A 150 -3.63 1.39 -7.88
N GLY A 151 -4.62 2.29 -7.90
CA GLY A 151 -4.57 3.52 -8.70
C GLY A 151 -3.40 4.45 -8.35
N SER A 152 -2.94 4.43 -7.10
CA SER A 152 -1.76 5.20 -6.68
C SER A 152 -0.46 4.78 -7.41
N SER A 153 -0.40 3.58 -7.98
CA SER A 153 0.73 3.10 -8.79
C SER A 153 0.96 3.91 -10.07
N VAL A 154 -0.04 4.67 -10.53
CA VAL A 154 0.08 5.57 -11.68
C VAL A 154 1.15 6.64 -11.50
N ALA A 155 1.51 6.98 -10.28
CA ALA A 155 2.63 7.90 -10.00
C ALA A 155 3.96 7.43 -10.60
N ASN A 156 4.10 6.13 -10.91
CA ASN A 156 5.21 5.56 -11.67
C ASN A 156 4.67 4.97 -12.99
N HIS A 157 4.62 5.78 -14.04
CA HIS A 157 4.09 5.39 -15.36
C HIS A 157 4.73 4.12 -15.92
N ALA A 158 6.06 3.99 -15.78
CA ALA A 158 6.79 2.82 -16.30
C ALA A 158 6.40 1.54 -15.56
N LEU A 159 6.25 1.58 -14.23
CA LEU A 159 5.76 0.47 -13.41
C LEU A 159 4.32 0.12 -13.83
N PHE A 160 3.47 1.12 -13.93
CA PHE A 160 2.05 0.97 -14.25
C PHE A 160 1.85 0.28 -15.61
N SER A 161 2.45 0.84 -16.69
CA SER A 161 2.34 0.27 -18.05
C SER A 161 2.94 -1.14 -18.13
N ARG A 162 4.06 -1.38 -17.42
CA ARG A 162 4.70 -2.70 -17.39
C ARG A 162 3.82 -3.74 -16.70
N ALA A 163 3.19 -3.39 -15.58
CA ALA A 163 2.28 -4.28 -14.85
C ALA A 163 1.07 -4.67 -15.70
N LEU A 164 0.43 -3.69 -16.38
CA LEU A 164 -0.67 -3.96 -17.30
C LEU A 164 -0.24 -4.88 -18.46
N ALA A 165 0.92 -4.64 -19.06
CA ALA A 165 1.43 -5.46 -20.15
C ALA A 165 1.62 -6.92 -19.71
N ILE A 166 2.30 -7.15 -18.56
CA ILE A 166 2.54 -8.51 -18.05
C ILE A 166 1.20 -9.20 -17.71
N ALA A 167 0.26 -8.49 -17.08
CA ALA A 167 -1.04 -9.07 -16.72
C ALA A 167 -1.83 -9.51 -17.98
N ARG A 168 -1.78 -8.72 -19.04
CA ARG A 168 -2.40 -9.09 -20.34
C ARG A 168 -1.70 -10.29 -20.99
N ASP A 169 -0.37 -10.31 -20.99
CA ASP A 169 0.39 -11.44 -21.52
C ASP A 169 0.07 -12.74 -20.75
N ALA A 170 -0.22 -12.62 -19.45
CA ALA A 170 -0.69 -13.71 -18.60
C ALA A 170 -2.19 -14.05 -18.80
N GLN A 171 -2.90 -13.34 -19.67
CA GLN A 171 -4.34 -13.51 -19.96
C GLN A 171 -5.24 -13.25 -18.74
N ALA A 172 -4.80 -12.49 -17.75
CA ALA A 172 -5.61 -12.10 -16.62
C ALA A 172 -6.56 -10.94 -16.97
N LEU A 173 -7.77 -10.96 -16.43
CA LEU A 173 -8.66 -9.79 -16.42
C LEU A 173 -8.01 -8.71 -15.55
N ILE A 174 -8.07 -7.47 -16.00
CA ILE A 174 -7.43 -6.35 -15.29
C ILE A 174 -8.49 -5.48 -14.63
N SER A 175 -8.42 -5.41 -13.32
CA SER A 175 -9.23 -4.54 -12.48
C SER A 175 -8.36 -3.46 -11.85
N MET A 176 -8.89 -2.26 -11.66
CA MET A 176 -8.17 -1.14 -11.05
C MET A 176 -9.10 -0.35 -10.13
N ASP A 177 -8.61 0.04 -8.95
CA ASP A 177 -9.21 1.15 -8.21
C ASP A 177 -8.61 2.48 -8.70
N LEU A 178 -9.38 3.56 -8.64
CA LEU A 178 -8.87 4.89 -9.01
C LEU A 178 -8.15 5.58 -7.84
N GLY A 179 -8.25 5.03 -6.64
CA GLY A 179 -7.52 5.50 -5.47
C GLY A 179 -7.85 6.94 -5.06
N ILE A 180 -6.83 7.77 -4.93
CA ILE A 180 -6.93 9.13 -4.41
C ILE A 180 -7.12 10.13 -5.56
N LEU A 181 -8.22 10.91 -5.53
CA LEU A 181 -8.58 11.89 -6.56
C LEU A 181 -7.40 12.79 -6.98
N ARG A 182 -6.61 13.29 -6.03
CA ARG A 182 -5.44 14.14 -6.31
C ARG A 182 -4.41 13.45 -7.20
N ILE A 183 -4.19 12.14 -7.03
CA ILE A 183 -3.25 11.38 -7.86
C ILE A 183 -3.84 11.19 -9.25
N ILE A 184 -5.11 10.83 -9.35
CA ILE A 184 -5.80 10.66 -10.63
C ILE A 184 -5.82 11.94 -11.43
N ASP A 185 -6.11 13.09 -10.80
CA ASP A 185 -6.11 14.38 -11.47
C ASP A 185 -4.71 14.77 -12.00
N ALA A 186 -3.66 14.50 -11.22
CA ALA A 186 -2.28 14.78 -11.62
C ALA A 186 -1.81 13.91 -12.81
N HIS A 187 -2.42 12.73 -13.03
CA HIS A 187 -2.03 11.78 -14.08
C HIS A 187 -3.15 11.53 -15.10
N ARG A 188 -4.15 12.40 -15.19
CA ARG A 188 -5.36 12.24 -16.00
C ARG A 188 -5.06 11.95 -17.47
N GLU A 189 -4.17 12.73 -18.10
CA GLU A 189 -3.82 12.55 -19.50
C GLU A 189 -3.19 11.18 -19.77
N PHE A 190 -2.28 10.75 -18.91
CA PHE A 190 -1.67 9.43 -19.01
C PHE A 190 -2.72 8.32 -18.89
N LEU A 191 -3.62 8.42 -17.90
CA LEU A 191 -4.68 7.44 -17.71
C LEU A 191 -5.65 7.38 -18.88
N HIS A 192 -6.02 8.52 -19.48
CA HIS A 192 -6.85 8.57 -20.69
C HIS A 192 -6.21 7.85 -21.88
N CYS A 193 -4.88 7.84 -21.97
CA CYS A 193 -4.16 7.13 -23.03
C CYS A 193 -3.96 5.65 -22.71
N GLU A 194 -3.73 5.33 -21.44
CA GLU A 194 -3.26 4.00 -21.03
C GLU A 194 -4.39 3.01 -20.71
N LEU A 195 -5.52 3.49 -20.16
CA LEU A 195 -6.59 2.60 -19.71
C LEU A 195 -7.50 2.03 -20.82
N PRO A 196 -7.86 2.79 -21.88
CA PRO A 196 -8.81 2.29 -22.88
C PRO A 196 -8.35 0.98 -23.53
N GLY A 197 -9.20 -0.04 -23.44
CA GLY A 197 -8.94 -1.38 -23.97
C GLY A 197 -7.83 -2.17 -23.23
N ARG A 198 -7.36 -1.70 -22.08
CA ARG A 198 -6.39 -2.40 -21.24
C ARG A 198 -6.91 -2.81 -19.86
N VAL A 199 -7.97 -2.19 -19.42
CA VAL A 199 -8.70 -2.53 -18.18
C VAL A 199 -10.08 -3.06 -18.58
N ASP A 200 -10.55 -4.11 -17.91
CA ASP A 200 -11.78 -4.84 -18.18
C ASP A 200 -12.98 -4.32 -17.38
#